data_ac0cbe80dad4f574e98e0fe9d9bac247
#
_entry.id   ac0cbe80dad4f574e98e0fe9d9bac247
#
_cell.length_a   1.000
_cell.length_b   1.000
_cell.length_c   1.000
_cell.angle_alpha   90.00
_cell.angle_beta   90.00
_cell.angle_gamma   90.00
#
_symmetry.space_group_name_H-M   'P 1'
#
loop_
_entity.id
_entity.type
_entity.pdbx_description
1 polymer ?
#
loop_
_entity_poly.entity_id
_entity_poly.type
_entity_poly.pdbx_seq_one_letter_code
_entity_poly.pdbx_strand_id
1 'polypeptide(L)'
;MEWNWDHAYAVLPQLLKGLVITIEATIVASLIAYILGLAIAILKMSKSKLTRVSLYWITEFVRRTPILVQLYVVFYVLPDFGIFLEAFTCGVIVLGVHFSTYTSEVFRAGIENVSKGQWEAAKSLNYNPYQAWKHVILPQAIPPMIPPLANYLITMFKETPLLAFITVVELFRAADQYSNSCLLYTSDAADDSLRVDLGGRGII
;
A
#
# COMPACT_ATOMS: atom_id res chain seq x y z
N MET A 1 -31.41 -14.11 -10.41
CA MET A 1 -30.18 -14.83 -10.07
C MET A 1 -30.43 -15.52 -8.74
N GLU A 2 -30.50 -16.86 -8.74
CA GLU A 2 -30.57 -17.61 -7.50
C GLU A 2 -29.14 -17.69 -6.90
N TRP A 3 -29.06 -17.42 -5.60
CA TRP A 3 -27.79 -17.52 -4.88
C TRP A 3 -27.38 -19.00 -4.77
N ASN A 4 -26.19 -19.35 -5.28
CA ASN A 4 -25.66 -20.71 -5.23
C ASN A 4 -24.47 -20.79 -4.26
N TRP A 5 -24.65 -21.55 -3.18
CA TRP A 5 -23.64 -21.77 -2.15
C TRP A 5 -22.42 -22.58 -2.66
N ASP A 6 -22.65 -23.46 -3.65
CA ASP A 6 -21.54 -24.28 -4.20
C ASP A 6 -20.47 -23.41 -4.85
N HIS A 7 -20.86 -22.35 -5.57
CA HIS A 7 -19.92 -21.37 -6.11
C HIS A 7 -19.19 -20.59 -5.01
N ALA A 8 -19.89 -20.25 -3.93
CA ALA A 8 -19.26 -19.53 -2.81
C ALA A 8 -18.20 -20.41 -2.12
N TYR A 9 -18.45 -21.70 -1.93
CA TYR A 9 -17.47 -22.65 -1.38
C TYR A 9 -16.32 -22.93 -2.36
N ALA A 10 -16.58 -22.99 -3.65
CA ALA A 10 -15.56 -23.24 -4.67
C ALA A 10 -14.53 -22.09 -4.78
N VAL A 11 -14.97 -20.83 -4.61
CA VAL A 11 -14.07 -19.67 -4.70
C VAL A 11 -13.30 -19.39 -3.41
N LEU A 12 -13.81 -19.84 -2.27
CA LEU A 12 -13.26 -19.53 -0.94
C LEU A 12 -11.73 -19.80 -0.81
N PRO A 13 -11.19 -20.95 -1.27
CA PRO A 13 -9.75 -21.21 -1.19
C PRO A 13 -8.90 -20.20 -1.97
N GLN A 14 -9.38 -19.72 -3.12
CA GLN A 14 -8.67 -18.71 -3.92
C GLN A 14 -8.71 -17.34 -3.24
N LEU A 15 -9.86 -16.96 -2.70
CA LEU A 15 -10.00 -15.70 -1.95
C LEU A 15 -9.12 -15.69 -0.70
N LEU A 16 -9.02 -16.80 0.03
CA LEU A 16 -8.15 -16.91 1.19
C LEU A 16 -6.68 -16.78 0.82
N LYS A 17 -6.23 -17.39 -0.28
CA LYS A 17 -4.87 -17.20 -0.79
C LYS A 17 -4.61 -15.74 -1.18
N GLY A 18 -5.53 -15.12 -1.91
CA GLY A 18 -5.45 -13.71 -2.27
C GLY A 18 -5.43 -12.80 -1.04
N LEU A 19 -6.23 -13.11 0.00
CA LEU A 19 -6.23 -12.37 1.27
C LEU A 19 -4.88 -12.45 1.99
N VAL A 20 -4.23 -13.60 2.01
CA VAL A 20 -2.89 -13.74 2.60
C VAL A 20 -1.90 -12.81 1.88
N ILE A 21 -1.90 -12.81 0.54
CA ILE A 21 -1.03 -11.92 -0.26
C ILE A 21 -1.33 -10.44 0.02
N THR A 22 -2.61 -10.07 0.14
CA THR A 22 -3.03 -8.71 0.52
C THR A 22 -2.47 -8.31 1.88
N ILE A 23 -2.56 -9.19 2.88
CA ILE A 23 -2.05 -8.95 4.24
C ILE A 23 -0.51 -8.85 4.22
N GLU A 24 0.17 -9.77 3.56
CA GLU A 24 1.63 -9.75 3.42
C GLU A 24 2.11 -8.46 2.75
N ALA A 25 1.50 -8.08 1.62
CA ALA A 25 1.82 -6.84 0.92
C ALA A 25 1.62 -5.62 1.82
N THR A 26 0.51 -5.56 2.56
CA THR A 26 0.21 -4.46 3.48
C THR A 26 1.25 -4.36 4.60
N ILE A 27 1.59 -5.48 5.23
CA ILE A 27 2.57 -5.50 6.34
C ILE A 27 3.95 -5.09 5.83
N VAL A 28 4.43 -5.70 4.75
CA VAL A 28 5.77 -5.39 4.22
C VAL A 28 5.85 -3.94 3.74
N ALA A 29 4.85 -3.46 2.98
CA ALA A 29 4.81 -2.08 2.53
C ALA A 29 4.73 -1.09 3.70
N SER A 30 3.96 -1.39 4.76
CA SER A 30 3.87 -0.52 5.93
C SER A 30 5.17 -0.46 6.73
N LEU A 31 5.89 -1.58 6.87
CA LEU A 31 7.21 -1.57 7.49
C LEU A 31 8.20 -0.69 6.71
N ILE A 32 8.23 -0.83 5.39
CA ILE A 32 9.03 0.03 4.51
C ILE A 32 8.62 1.50 4.70
N ALA A 33 7.32 1.80 4.66
CA ALA A 33 6.78 3.15 4.80
C ALA A 33 7.15 3.79 6.14
N TYR A 34 7.09 3.03 7.24
CA TYR A 34 7.39 3.56 8.57
C TYR A 34 8.89 3.78 8.77
N ILE A 35 9.73 2.82 8.32
CA ILE A 35 11.19 2.95 8.44
C ILE A 35 11.68 4.12 7.58
N LEU A 36 11.31 4.16 6.30
CA LEU A 36 11.70 5.25 5.40
C LEU A 36 11.08 6.59 5.82
N GLY A 37 9.79 6.57 6.24
CA GLY A 37 9.12 7.77 6.71
C GLY A 37 9.78 8.38 7.94
N LEU A 38 10.19 7.57 8.91
CA LEU A 38 10.95 8.04 10.07
C LEU A 38 12.31 8.61 9.65
N ALA A 39 13.04 7.93 8.78
CA ALA A 39 14.31 8.41 8.25
C ALA A 39 14.15 9.77 7.54
N ILE A 40 13.15 9.89 6.67
CA ILE A 40 12.83 11.15 5.98
C ILE A 40 12.47 12.26 6.97
N ALA A 41 11.66 11.97 8.00
CA ALA A 41 11.28 12.93 9.03
C ALA A 41 12.51 13.47 9.77
N ILE A 42 13.41 12.59 10.21
CA ILE A 42 14.65 12.97 10.90
C ILE A 42 15.55 13.83 9.98
N LEU A 43 15.68 13.44 8.72
CA LEU A 43 16.49 14.19 7.75
C LEU A 43 15.88 15.56 7.43
N LYS A 44 14.54 15.69 7.37
CA LYS A 44 13.84 16.97 7.20
C LYS A 44 14.04 17.92 8.40
N MET A 45 14.32 17.39 9.59
CA MET A 45 14.64 18.17 10.79
C MET A 45 16.12 18.60 10.86
N SER A 46 16.97 18.19 9.91
CA SER A 46 18.37 18.56 9.84
C SER A 46 18.56 20.07 9.71
N LYS A 47 19.70 20.57 10.23
CA LYS A 47 20.11 21.98 10.08
C LYS A 47 20.47 22.36 8.64
N SER A 48 20.82 21.39 7.80
CA SER A 48 21.18 21.62 6.39
C SER A 48 19.95 22.06 5.57
N LYS A 49 20.00 23.28 5.05
CA LYS A 49 18.95 23.81 4.17
C LYS A 49 18.83 22.99 2.87
N LEU A 50 19.97 22.55 2.33
CA LEU A 50 20.00 21.75 1.10
C LEU A 50 19.24 20.43 1.30
N THR A 51 19.56 19.69 2.36
CA THR A 51 18.88 18.40 2.68
C THR A 51 17.37 18.59 2.82
N ARG A 52 16.93 19.62 3.56
CA ARG A 52 15.49 19.88 3.75
C ARG A 52 14.78 20.20 2.45
N VAL A 53 15.37 21.08 1.63
CA VAL A 53 14.75 21.52 0.36
C VAL A 53 14.71 20.36 -0.64
N SER A 54 15.80 19.59 -0.77
CA SER A 54 15.83 18.43 -1.68
C SER A 54 14.80 17.38 -1.27
N LEU A 55 14.73 17.03 0.02
CA LEU A 55 13.75 16.05 0.51
C LEU A 55 12.31 16.55 0.39
N TYR A 56 12.07 17.85 0.56
CA TYR A 56 10.76 18.45 0.34
C TYR A 56 10.31 18.21 -1.10
N TRP A 57 11.13 18.57 -2.09
CA TRP A 57 10.76 18.39 -3.49
C TRP A 57 10.63 16.93 -3.91
N ILE A 58 11.50 16.04 -3.41
CA ILE A 58 11.42 14.61 -3.68
C ILE A 58 10.12 14.05 -3.11
N THR A 59 9.80 14.34 -1.85
CA THR A 59 8.57 13.82 -1.24
C THR A 59 7.31 14.42 -1.87
N GLU A 60 7.32 15.69 -2.29
CA GLU A 60 6.22 16.30 -3.02
C GLU A 60 6.03 15.69 -4.41
N PHE A 61 7.12 15.42 -5.12
CA PHE A 61 7.07 14.76 -6.43
C PHE A 61 6.43 13.37 -6.31
N VAL A 62 6.89 12.54 -5.39
CA VAL A 62 6.33 11.20 -5.14
C VAL A 62 4.86 11.28 -4.75
N ARG A 63 4.49 12.20 -3.87
CA ARG A 63 3.12 12.38 -3.38
C ARG A 63 2.15 12.86 -4.44
N ARG A 64 2.60 13.74 -5.35
CA ARG A 64 1.78 14.30 -6.43
C ARG A 64 1.69 13.38 -7.65
N THR A 65 2.55 12.38 -7.75
CA THR A 65 2.49 11.38 -8.82
C THR A 65 1.51 10.28 -8.43
N PRO A 66 0.53 9.93 -9.28
CA PRO A 66 -0.40 8.83 -9.00
C PRO A 66 0.36 7.52 -8.74
N ILE A 67 -0.03 6.80 -7.71
CA ILE A 67 0.64 5.55 -7.30
C ILE A 67 0.63 4.49 -8.41
N LEU A 68 -0.44 4.43 -9.21
CA LEU A 68 -0.55 3.54 -10.37
C LEU A 68 0.54 3.83 -11.41
N VAL A 69 0.84 5.11 -11.66
CA VAL A 69 1.93 5.50 -12.59
C VAL A 69 3.29 5.06 -12.04
N GLN A 70 3.50 5.18 -10.72
CA GLN A 70 4.74 4.71 -10.08
C GLN A 70 4.88 3.19 -10.22
N LEU A 71 3.81 2.43 -10.02
CA LEU A 71 3.78 0.97 -10.23
C LEU A 71 4.13 0.61 -11.68
N TYR A 72 3.54 1.31 -12.64
CA TYR A 72 3.82 1.08 -14.06
C TYR A 72 5.29 1.34 -14.41
N VAL A 73 5.84 2.45 -13.96
CA VAL A 73 7.25 2.79 -14.22
C VAL A 73 8.19 1.76 -13.61
N VAL A 74 7.96 1.36 -12.35
CA VAL A 74 8.85 0.40 -11.68
C VAL A 74 8.74 -1.00 -12.28
N PHE A 75 7.55 -1.43 -12.70
CA PHE A 75 7.35 -2.78 -13.19
C PHE A 75 7.63 -2.95 -14.69
N TYR A 76 7.23 -1.98 -15.52
CA TYR A 76 7.34 -2.10 -16.98
C TYR A 76 8.51 -1.33 -17.60
N VAL A 77 8.94 -0.21 -16.99
CA VAL A 77 10.01 0.63 -17.57
C VAL A 77 11.39 0.29 -16.98
N LEU A 78 11.48 -0.06 -15.70
CA LEU A 78 12.76 -0.41 -15.07
C LEU A 78 13.49 -1.59 -15.73
N PRO A 79 12.80 -2.63 -16.23
CA PRO A 79 13.43 -3.74 -16.96
C PRO A 79 14.22 -3.29 -18.21
N ASP A 80 13.82 -2.22 -18.87
CA ASP A 80 14.56 -1.67 -20.04
C ASP A 80 15.94 -1.13 -19.63
N PHE A 81 16.13 -0.82 -18.36
CA PHE A 81 17.41 -0.42 -17.76
C PHE A 81 18.18 -1.60 -17.12
N GLY A 82 17.73 -2.84 -17.34
CA GLY A 82 18.35 -4.05 -16.81
C GLY A 82 18.02 -4.38 -15.35
N ILE A 83 17.05 -3.70 -14.75
CA ILE A 83 16.61 -3.93 -13.36
C ILE A 83 15.30 -4.73 -13.39
N PHE A 84 15.39 -6.02 -13.12
CA PHE A 84 14.24 -6.92 -13.08
C PHE A 84 13.83 -7.18 -11.62
N LEU A 85 12.61 -6.80 -11.27
CA LEU A 85 12.02 -7.07 -9.96
C LEU A 85 10.76 -7.92 -10.14
N GLU A 86 10.54 -8.83 -9.21
CA GLU A 86 9.30 -9.59 -9.15
C GLU A 86 8.11 -8.67 -8.85
N ALA A 87 6.93 -8.98 -9.40
CA ALA A 87 5.74 -8.17 -9.28
C ALA A 87 5.37 -7.80 -7.83
N PHE A 88 5.40 -8.79 -6.91
CA PHE A 88 5.13 -8.56 -5.49
C PHE A 88 6.15 -7.58 -4.88
N THR A 89 7.44 -7.78 -5.16
CA THR A 89 8.52 -6.91 -4.68
C THR A 89 8.39 -5.48 -5.23
N CYS A 90 8.08 -5.33 -6.52
CA CYS A 90 7.75 -4.01 -7.09
C CYS A 90 6.61 -3.33 -6.35
N GLY A 91 5.53 -4.07 -6.11
CA GLY A 91 4.34 -3.56 -5.45
C GLY A 91 4.62 -3.05 -4.04
N VAL A 92 5.28 -3.87 -3.21
CA VAL A 92 5.55 -3.49 -1.81
C VAL A 92 6.56 -2.35 -1.70
N ILE A 93 7.54 -2.28 -2.61
CA ILE A 93 8.50 -1.15 -2.65
C ILE A 93 7.78 0.14 -3.03
N VAL A 94 6.99 0.13 -4.09
CA VAL A 94 6.27 1.33 -4.55
C VAL A 94 5.28 1.82 -3.51
N LEU A 95 4.45 0.91 -2.95
CA LEU A 95 3.53 1.24 -1.85
C LEU A 95 4.31 1.82 -0.66
N GLY A 96 5.37 1.14 -0.23
CA GLY A 96 6.19 1.57 0.91
C GLY A 96 6.83 2.93 0.71
N VAL A 97 7.44 3.18 -0.46
CA VAL A 97 8.06 4.47 -0.80
C VAL A 97 7.00 5.57 -0.91
N HIS A 98 5.89 5.31 -1.58
CA HIS A 98 4.79 6.28 -1.71
C HIS A 98 4.29 6.71 -0.33
N PHE A 99 3.90 5.76 0.51
CA PHE A 99 3.36 6.04 1.84
C PHE A 99 4.41 6.54 2.83
N SER A 100 5.71 6.29 2.62
CA SER A 100 6.78 6.87 3.44
C SER A 100 6.76 8.39 3.42
N THR A 101 6.34 9.00 2.32
CA THR A 101 6.22 10.45 2.19
C THR A 101 5.16 11.02 3.13
N TYR A 102 4.04 10.32 3.31
CA TYR A 102 2.96 10.70 4.22
C TYR A 102 3.31 10.41 5.68
N THR A 103 3.82 9.21 5.96
CA THR A 103 4.21 8.84 7.33
C THR A 103 5.34 9.71 7.85
N SER A 104 6.22 10.23 6.97
CA SER A 104 7.25 11.19 7.37
C SER A 104 6.69 12.47 7.97
N GLU A 105 5.55 12.96 7.47
CA GLU A 105 4.90 14.14 8.05
C GLU A 105 4.25 13.82 9.39
N VAL A 106 3.70 12.61 9.56
CA VAL A 106 3.16 12.16 10.85
C VAL A 106 4.25 12.12 11.91
N PHE A 107 5.40 11.51 11.60
CA PHE A 107 6.54 11.48 12.52
C PHE A 107 7.06 12.87 12.84
N ARG A 108 7.23 13.74 11.82
CA ARG A 108 7.67 15.11 12.01
C ARG A 108 6.70 15.89 12.89
N ALA A 109 5.40 15.85 12.58
CA ALA A 109 4.38 16.56 13.35
C ALA A 109 4.30 16.06 14.79
N GLY A 110 4.39 14.76 15.03
CA GLY A 110 4.38 14.21 16.40
C GLY A 110 5.58 14.65 17.23
N ILE A 111 6.78 14.73 16.63
CA ILE A 111 7.98 15.24 17.32
C ILE A 111 7.88 16.75 17.59
N GLU A 112 7.44 17.53 16.59
CA GLU A 112 7.29 18.98 16.70
C GLU A 112 6.16 19.39 17.68
N ASN A 113 5.18 18.51 17.91
CA ASN A 113 4.09 18.75 18.85
C ASN A 113 4.53 18.72 20.33
N VAL A 114 5.69 18.15 20.63
CA VAL A 114 6.25 18.21 21.99
C VAL A 114 6.66 19.62 22.32
N SER A 115 6.10 20.20 23.38
CA SER A 115 6.33 21.60 23.75
C SER A 115 7.80 21.90 24.01
N LYS A 116 8.24 23.10 23.64
CA LYS A 116 9.62 23.56 23.86
C LYS A 116 10.03 23.50 25.34
N GLY A 117 9.08 23.75 26.24
CA GLY A 117 9.32 23.66 27.68
C GLY A 117 9.77 22.26 28.14
N GLN A 118 9.33 21.19 27.46
CA GLN A 118 9.78 19.83 27.76
C GLN A 118 11.25 19.62 27.40
N TRP A 119 11.69 20.21 26.29
CA TRP A 119 13.08 20.22 25.88
C TRP A 119 13.97 21.03 26.83
N GLU A 120 13.46 22.17 27.28
CA GLU A 120 14.17 23.04 28.24
C GLU A 120 14.24 22.38 29.63
N ALA A 121 13.16 21.76 30.10
CA ALA A 121 13.15 21.02 31.34
C ALA A 121 14.14 19.84 31.31
N ALA A 122 14.18 19.05 30.23
CA ALA A 122 15.16 17.97 30.08
C ALA A 122 16.60 18.50 30.15
N LYS A 123 16.86 19.65 29.54
CA LYS A 123 18.17 20.30 29.58
C LYS A 123 18.52 20.80 30.99
N SER A 124 17.55 21.36 31.72
CA SER A 124 17.75 21.83 33.11
C SER A 124 18.05 20.69 34.07
N LEU A 125 17.55 19.48 33.78
CA LEU A 125 17.88 18.25 34.50
C LEU A 125 19.23 17.63 34.09
N ASN A 126 20.04 18.33 33.27
CA ASN A 126 21.29 17.84 32.72
C ASN A 126 21.17 16.50 31.95
N TYR A 127 20.02 16.22 31.36
CA TYR A 127 19.90 15.06 30.49
C TYR A 127 20.75 15.23 29.24
N ASN A 128 21.50 14.15 28.92
CA ASN A 128 22.15 14.09 27.61
C ASN A 128 21.10 13.93 26.50
N PRO A 129 21.41 14.18 25.22
CA PRO A 129 20.44 14.11 24.12
C PRO A 129 19.70 12.78 24.06
N TYR A 130 20.37 11.66 24.27
CA TYR A 130 19.75 10.34 24.26
C TYR A 130 18.73 10.15 25.40
N GLN A 131 19.06 10.60 26.61
CA GLN A 131 18.17 10.55 27.77
C GLN A 131 16.95 11.46 27.57
N ALA A 132 17.15 12.67 27.04
CA ALA A 132 16.06 13.59 26.71
C ALA A 132 15.08 12.95 25.71
N TRP A 133 15.61 12.36 24.64
CA TRP A 133 14.79 11.66 23.65
C TRP A 133 14.04 10.47 24.26
N LYS A 134 14.74 9.58 24.95
CA LYS A 134 14.19 8.33 25.46
C LYS A 134 13.14 8.53 26.57
N HIS A 135 13.41 9.45 27.50
CA HIS A 135 12.59 9.58 28.73
C HIS A 135 11.58 10.72 28.68
N VAL A 136 11.76 11.71 27.79
CA VAL A 136 10.90 12.89 27.74
C VAL A 136 10.17 13.02 26.41
N ILE A 137 10.90 12.98 25.29
CA ILE A 137 10.33 13.33 23.98
C ILE A 137 9.55 12.16 23.38
N LEU A 138 10.14 10.97 23.23
CA LEU A 138 9.50 9.84 22.59
C LEU A 138 8.21 9.39 23.31
N PRO A 139 8.15 9.31 24.67
CA PRO A 139 6.91 8.95 25.35
C PRO A 139 5.75 9.92 25.12
N GLN A 140 6.06 11.20 24.81
CA GLN A 140 5.05 12.22 24.51
C GLN A 140 4.74 12.31 23.01
N ALA A 141 5.73 12.07 22.15
CA ALA A 141 5.57 12.15 20.71
C ALA A 141 4.83 10.94 20.10
N ILE A 142 5.09 9.71 20.60
CA ILE A 142 4.55 8.48 20.03
C ILE A 142 3.03 8.36 20.12
N PRO A 143 2.36 8.60 21.28
CA PRO A 143 0.92 8.38 21.39
C PRO A 143 0.08 9.12 20.33
N PRO A 144 0.30 10.41 20.04
CA PRO A 144 -0.47 11.11 19.00
C PRO A 144 -0.16 10.67 17.56
N MET A 145 0.97 9.96 17.32
CA MET A 145 1.31 9.42 16.00
C MET A 145 0.56 8.12 15.69
N ILE A 146 0.19 7.33 16.70
CA ILE A 146 -0.39 5.99 16.51
C ILE A 146 -1.66 6.02 15.65
N PRO A 147 -2.68 6.86 15.94
CA PRO A 147 -3.91 6.87 15.15
C PRO A 147 -3.69 7.22 13.66
N PRO A 148 -2.92 8.27 13.29
CA PRO A 148 -2.63 8.54 11.88
C PRO A 148 -1.85 7.42 11.20
N LEU A 149 -0.87 6.79 11.87
CA LEU A 149 -0.12 5.67 11.31
C LEU A 149 -1.03 4.46 11.07
N ALA A 150 -1.92 4.14 12.00
CA ALA A 150 -2.92 3.10 11.81
C ALA A 150 -3.86 3.39 10.63
N ASN A 151 -4.26 4.65 10.43
CA ASN A 151 -5.05 5.05 9.27
C ASN A 151 -4.29 4.82 7.96
N TYR A 152 -2.99 5.10 7.90
CA TYR A 152 -2.19 4.80 6.70
C TYR A 152 -2.02 3.30 6.45
N LEU A 153 -1.93 2.47 7.49
CA LEU A 153 -1.93 1.01 7.34
C LEU A 153 -3.24 0.52 6.71
N ILE A 154 -4.39 1.02 7.18
CA ILE A 154 -5.70 0.70 6.61
C ILE A 154 -5.81 1.20 5.16
N THR A 155 -5.26 2.38 4.87
CA THR A 155 -5.24 2.94 3.52
C THR A 155 -4.40 2.07 2.59
N MET A 156 -3.19 1.67 3.01
CA MET A 156 -2.35 0.75 2.22
C MET A 156 -3.05 -0.57 1.94
N PHE A 157 -3.77 -1.13 2.91
CA PHE A 157 -4.59 -2.33 2.69
C PHE A 157 -5.64 -2.13 1.59
N LYS A 158 -6.29 -0.96 1.56
CA LYS A 158 -7.29 -0.60 0.53
C LYS A 158 -6.68 -0.29 -0.84
N GLU A 159 -5.39 0.03 -0.91
CA GLU A 159 -4.67 0.31 -2.15
C GLU A 159 -4.03 -0.96 -2.76
N THR A 160 -4.03 -2.09 -2.04
CA THR A 160 -3.49 -3.36 -2.59
C THR A 160 -4.14 -3.81 -3.90
N PRO A 161 -5.42 -3.54 -4.23
CA PRO A 161 -5.99 -3.84 -5.53
C PRO A 161 -5.24 -3.24 -6.72
N LEU A 162 -4.50 -2.15 -6.53
CA LEU A 162 -3.64 -1.59 -7.57
C LEU A 162 -2.51 -2.54 -8.00
N LEU A 163 -2.13 -3.49 -7.14
CA LEU A 163 -1.13 -4.51 -7.46
C LEU A 163 -1.61 -5.50 -8.54
N ALA A 164 -2.92 -5.60 -8.75
CA ALA A 164 -3.51 -6.38 -9.83
C ALA A 164 -3.01 -5.92 -11.22
N PHE A 165 -2.75 -4.61 -11.39
CA PHE A 165 -2.26 -4.03 -12.65
C PHE A 165 -0.82 -4.46 -12.99
N ILE A 166 -0.06 -4.89 -12.01
CA ILE A 166 1.29 -5.46 -12.18
C ILE A 166 1.32 -6.98 -11.95
N THR A 167 0.20 -7.65 -12.23
CA THR A 167 0.03 -9.12 -12.23
C THR A 167 0.03 -9.82 -10.87
N VAL A 168 0.05 -9.13 -9.75
CA VAL A 168 -0.08 -9.75 -8.42
C VAL A 168 -1.51 -10.25 -8.22
N VAL A 169 -1.67 -11.50 -7.83
CA VAL A 169 -2.98 -12.10 -7.56
C VAL A 169 -3.29 -11.95 -6.06
N GLU A 170 -3.69 -10.75 -5.69
CA GLU A 170 -4.19 -10.40 -4.36
C GLU A 170 -5.71 -10.65 -4.27
N LEU A 171 -6.34 -10.31 -3.16
CA LEU A 171 -7.75 -10.62 -2.90
C LEU A 171 -8.72 -10.14 -3.99
N PHE A 172 -8.58 -8.89 -4.44
CA PHE A 172 -9.47 -8.32 -5.47
C PHE A 172 -9.30 -9.03 -6.81
N ARG A 173 -8.05 -9.24 -7.25
CA ARG A 173 -7.77 -9.95 -8.50
C ARG A 173 -8.23 -11.41 -8.45
N ALA A 174 -8.10 -12.09 -7.31
CA ALA A 174 -8.61 -13.44 -7.14
C ALA A 174 -10.15 -13.49 -7.30
N ALA A 175 -10.85 -12.51 -6.75
CA ALA A 175 -12.30 -12.37 -6.90
C ALA A 175 -12.70 -12.04 -8.34
N ASP A 176 -12.00 -11.12 -8.99
CA ASP A 176 -12.23 -10.70 -10.37
C ASP A 176 -12.04 -11.86 -11.37
N GLN A 177 -10.94 -12.61 -11.23
CA GLN A 177 -10.68 -13.79 -12.06
C GLN A 177 -11.78 -14.85 -11.95
N TYR A 178 -12.29 -15.11 -10.74
CA TYR A 178 -13.37 -16.04 -10.56
C TYR A 178 -14.68 -15.53 -11.16
N SER A 179 -15.01 -14.25 -10.94
CA SER A 179 -16.19 -13.62 -11.52
C SER A 179 -16.20 -13.70 -13.05
N ASN A 180 -15.07 -13.37 -13.68
CA ASN A 180 -14.93 -13.45 -15.13
C ASN A 180 -15.06 -14.89 -15.65
N SER A 181 -14.52 -15.88 -14.94
CA SER A 181 -14.68 -17.29 -15.30
C SER A 181 -16.12 -17.74 -15.23
N CYS A 182 -16.87 -17.34 -14.18
CA CYS A 182 -18.30 -17.66 -14.06
C CYS A 182 -19.14 -16.97 -15.14
N LEU A 183 -18.84 -15.74 -15.50
CA LEU A 183 -19.55 -15.02 -16.57
C LEU A 183 -19.33 -15.64 -17.95
N LEU A 184 -18.11 -16.11 -18.25
CA LEU A 184 -17.81 -16.84 -19.48
C LEU A 184 -18.64 -18.13 -19.58
N TYR A 185 -18.72 -18.91 -18.49
CA TYR A 185 -19.55 -20.13 -18.48
C TYR A 185 -21.04 -19.86 -18.68
N THR A 186 -21.57 -18.75 -18.14
CA THR A 186 -22.98 -18.39 -18.35
C THR A 186 -23.24 -17.88 -19.77
N SER A 187 -22.28 -17.19 -20.39
CA SER A 187 -22.38 -16.74 -21.77
C SER A 187 -22.31 -17.91 -22.76
N ASP A 188 -21.35 -18.84 -22.58
CA ASP A 188 -21.25 -20.03 -23.43
C ASP A 188 -22.48 -20.94 -23.33
N ALA A 189 -23.03 -21.12 -22.12
CA ALA A 189 -24.25 -21.86 -21.92
C ALA A 189 -25.48 -21.19 -22.58
N ALA A 190 -25.53 -19.85 -22.61
CA ALA A 190 -26.58 -19.13 -23.33
C ALA A 190 -26.44 -19.25 -24.86
N ASP A 191 -25.22 -19.20 -25.38
CA ASP A 191 -24.95 -19.39 -26.82
C ASP A 191 -25.23 -20.82 -27.29
N ASP A 192 -24.95 -21.86 -26.49
CA ASP A 192 -25.28 -23.24 -26.79
C ASP A 192 -26.77 -23.46 -26.79
N SER A 193 -27.53 -22.83 -25.88
CA SER A 193 -29.01 -22.93 -25.88
C SER A 193 -29.62 -22.29 -27.13
N LEU A 194 -29.08 -21.18 -27.60
CA LEU A 194 -29.51 -20.52 -28.84
C LEU A 194 -29.14 -21.33 -30.10
N ARG A 195 -28.02 -22.04 -30.09
CA ARG A 195 -27.63 -22.94 -31.21
C ARG A 195 -28.53 -24.14 -31.34
N VAL A 196 -28.99 -24.71 -30.23
CA VAL A 196 -29.95 -25.85 -30.26
C VAL A 196 -31.30 -25.41 -30.84
N ASP A 197 -31.77 -24.20 -30.49
CA ASP A 197 -33.03 -23.68 -31.03
C ASP A 197 -32.97 -23.32 -32.53
N LEU A 198 -31.85 -22.92 -33.02
CA LEU A 198 -31.65 -22.59 -34.46
C LEU A 198 -31.46 -23.87 -35.32
N GLY A 199 -30.98 -24.97 -34.74
CA GLY A 199 -30.80 -26.25 -35.41
C GLY A 199 -32.05 -27.12 -35.53
N GLY A 200 -33.10 -26.82 -34.77
CA GLY A 200 -34.33 -27.65 -34.69
C GLY A 200 -35.43 -27.33 -35.71
N ARG A 201 -35.32 -26.27 -36.50
CA ARG A 201 -36.26 -25.98 -37.60
C ARG A 201 -35.71 -26.51 -38.91
N GLY A 202 -35.97 -27.79 -39.11
CA GLY A 202 -35.86 -28.40 -40.44
C GLY A 202 -36.75 -27.65 -41.41
N ILE A 203 -36.14 -27.17 -42.50
CA ILE A 203 -36.83 -26.63 -43.65
C ILE A 203 -37.59 -27.81 -44.33
N ILE A 204 -38.90 -27.75 -44.35
CA ILE A 204 -39.76 -28.50 -45.29
C ILE A 204 -40.05 -27.57 -46.44
#